data_4f2798f5365f498816b700b54fab0c51
#
_entry.id   4f2798f5365f498816b700b54fab0c51
#
_cell.length_a   1.000
_cell.length_b   1.000
_cell.length_c   1.000
_cell.angle_alpha   90.00
_cell.angle_beta   90.00
_cell.angle_gamma   90.00
#
_symmetry.space_group_name_H-M   'P 1'
#
loop_
_entity.id
_entity.type
_entity.pdbx_description
1 polymer ?
#
loop_
_entity_poly.entity_id
_entity_poly.type
_entity_poly.pdbx_seq_one_letter_code
_entity_poly.pdbx_strand_id
1 'polypeptide(L)'
;SVRTAELGLDIEIPERASYIRIIVGELERLHSHFLYLAHGCEVLAHETFSMRVFYLREIVMELLNMIGGNRVQYGCSVIGGVRPRCELDSKRLERLANDMDALEEGLTDFVNRFTSDSILMSRITGIGVLPQKQAIKLDVSGPSLRATGVVYDLRTTMSEYDPFDFNIITQEDGDVKSNLMMRALESFESIKIIRQ
;
A
#
# COMPACT_ATOMS: atom_id res chain seq x y z
N SER A 1 0.12 0.91 -20.37
CA SER A 1 0.16 2.06 -19.45
C SER A 1 1.18 3.10 -19.93
N VAL A 2 1.34 4.22 -19.19
CA VAL A 2 2.28 5.31 -19.55
C VAL A 2 3.72 4.78 -19.69
N ARG A 3 4.20 4.02 -18.71
CA ARG A 3 5.56 3.42 -18.73
C ARG A 3 5.80 2.52 -19.95
N THR A 4 4.83 1.70 -20.32
CA THR A 4 4.95 0.83 -21.51
C THR A 4 5.10 1.64 -22.80
N ALA A 5 4.38 2.77 -22.89
CA ALA A 5 4.50 3.68 -24.03
C ALA A 5 5.88 4.39 -24.04
N GLU A 6 6.38 4.83 -22.89
CA GLU A 6 7.69 5.45 -22.75
C GLU A 6 8.82 4.50 -23.16
N LEU A 7 8.78 3.25 -22.67
CA LEU A 7 9.74 2.22 -23.08
C LEU A 7 9.66 1.89 -24.57
N GLY A 8 8.45 1.83 -25.14
CA GLY A 8 8.25 1.54 -26.56
C GLY A 8 8.66 2.68 -27.50
N LEU A 9 8.70 3.92 -26.99
CA LEU A 9 9.03 5.12 -27.74
C LEU A 9 10.42 5.68 -27.38
N ASP A 10 11.18 5.00 -26.52
CA ASP A 10 12.49 5.41 -26.01
C ASP A 10 12.48 6.83 -25.41
N ILE A 11 11.46 7.12 -24.61
CA ILE A 11 11.28 8.41 -23.93
C ILE A 11 11.86 8.34 -22.53
N GLU A 12 12.90 9.12 -22.28
CA GLU A 12 13.46 9.35 -20.94
C GLU A 12 12.55 10.28 -20.13
N ILE A 13 12.39 9.97 -18.83
CA ILE A 13 11.64 10.81 -17.90
C ILE A 13 12.59 11.46 -16.90
N PRO A 14 12.30 12.70 -16.44
CA PRO A 14 13.08 13.32 -15.36
C PRO A 14 13.03 12.47 -14.09
N GLU A 15 14.16 12.32 -13.41
CA GLU A 15 14.31 11.56 -12.17
C GLU A 15 13.27 11.99 -11.10
N ARG A 16 13.07 13.29 -10.94
CA ARG A 16 12.05 13.85 -10.04
C ARG A 16 10.64 13.36 -10.38
N ALA A 17 10.29 13.21 -11.65
CA ALA A 17 9.00 12.68 -12.05
C ALA A 17 8.85 11.21 -11.68
N SER A 18 9.95 10.44 -11.75
CA SER A 18 9.97 9.05 -11.28
C SER A 18 9.66 8.96 -9.77
N TYR A 19 10.31 9.78 -8.94
CA TYR A 19 10.02 9.82 -7.50
C TYR A 19 8.57 10.22 -7.18
N ILE A 20 8.02 11.22 -7.86
CA ILE A 20 6.61 11.61 -7.67
C ILE A 20 5.67 10.45 -8.04
N ARG A 21 5.97 9.71 -9.11
CA ARG A 21 5.18 8.54 -9.51
C ARG A 21 5.24 7.42 -8.47
N ILE A 22 6.40 7.21 -7.83
CA ILE A 22 6.57 6.24 -6.76
C ILE A 22 5.75 6.66 -5.54
N ILE A 23 5.85 7.92 -5.11
CA ILE A 23 5.04 8.45 -4.00
C ILE A 23 3.55 8.23 -4.26
N VAL A 24 3.06 8.58 -5.44
CA VAL A 24 1.65 8.36 -5.80
C VAL A 24 1.29 6.88 -5.83
N GLY A 25 2.18 6.02 -6.35
CA GLY A 25 1.97 4.58 -6.40
C GLY A 25 1.92 3.92 -5.00
N GLU A 26 2.78 4.36 -4.07
CA GLU A 26 2.76 3.86 -2.70
C GLU A 26 1.58 4.44 -1.90
N LEU A 27 1.16 5.68 -2.13
CA LEU A 27 -0.10 6.22 -1.58
C LEU A 27 -1.31 5.44 -2.11
N GLU A 28 -1.32 5.05 -3.38
CA GLU A 28 -2.37 4.20 -3.96
C GLU A 28 -2.40 2.81 -3.31
N ARG A 29 -1.24 2.24 -3.00
CA ARG A 29 -1.11 1.00 -2.25
C ARG A 29 -1.69 1.14 -0.84
N LEU A 30 -1.32 2.18 -0.09
CA LEU A 30 -1.89 2.49 1.23
C LEU A 30 -3.41 2.66 1.16
N HIS A 31 -3.91 3.40 0.18
CA HIS A 31 -5.34 3.59 -0.07
C HIS A 31 -6.08 2.25 -0.24
N SER A 32 -5.52 1.33 -1.03
CA SER A 32 -6.07 0.00 -1.27
C SER A 32 -5.97 -0.90 -0.03
N HIS A 33 -4.84 -0.91 0.65
CA HIS A 33 -4.63 -1.75 1.84
C HIS A 33 -5.54 -1.33 2.99
N PHE A 34 -5.67 -0.03 3.25
CA PHE A 34 -6.57 0.45 4.28
C PHE A 34 -8.04 0.17 3.96
N LEU A 35 -8.45 0.27 2.69
CA LEU A 35 -9.79 -0.15 2.29
C LEU A 35 -10.05 -1.64 2.60
N TYR A 36 -9.09 -2.49 2.25
CA TYR A 36 -9.20 -3.92 2.51
C TYR A 36 -9.25 -4.25 4.01
N LEU A 37 -8.39 -3.60 4.81
CA LEU A 37 -8.36 -3.76 6.27
C LEU A 37 -9.66 -3.29 6.93
N ALA A 38 -10.16 -2.11 6.53
CA ALA A 38 -11.39 -1.55 7.07
C ALA A 38 -12.59 -2.46 6.75
N HIS A 39 -12.72 -2.88 5.48
CA HIS A 39 -13.79 -3.78 5.08
C HIS A 39 -13.65 -5.17 5.71
N GLY A 40 -12.43 -5.69 5.86
CA GLY A 40 -12.18 -6.93 6.60
C GLY A 40 -12.67 -6.85 8.05
N CYS A 41 -12.39 -5.74 8.74
CA CYS A 41 -12.90 -5.51 10.10
C CYS A 41 -14.44 -5.39 10.14
N GLU A 42 -15.06 -4.78 9.14
CA GLU A 42 -16.52 -4.68 9.01
C GLU A 42 -17.17 -6.07 8.87
N VAL A 43 -16.64 -6.91 7.98
CA VAL A 43 -17.11 -8.30 7.80
C VAL A 43 -16.98 -9.13 9.08
N LEU A 44 -15.96 -8.82 9.89
CA LEU A 44 -15.76 -9.45 11.20
C LEU A 44 -16.67 -8.87 12.30
N ALA A 45 -17.57 -7.94 11.94
CA ALA A 45 -18.46 -7.21 12.86
C ALA A 45 -17.67 -6.40 13.92
N HIS A 46 -16.50 -5.85 13.54
CA HIS A 46 -15.69 -5.02 14.41
C HIS A 46 -15.66 -3.57 13.89
N GLU A 47 -16.79 -2.89 14.00
CA GLU A 47 -17.00 -1.53 13.46
C GLU A 47 -15.96 -0.50 13.96
N THR A 48 -15.56 -0.58 15.24
CA THR A 48 -14.58 0.33 15.82
C THR A 48 -13.23 0.28 15.07
N PHE A 49 -12.73 -0.91 14.75
CA PHE A 49 -11.51 -1.04 13.96
C PHE A 49 -11.72 -0.62 12.52
N SER A 50 -12.86 -0.96 11.92
CA SER A 50 -13.20 -0.52 10.57
C SER A 50 -13.16 1.01 10.46
N MET A 51 -13.84 1.73 11.33
CA MET A 51 -13.87 3.21 11.33
C MET A 51 -12.48 3.83 11.59
N ARG A 52 -11.68 3.20 12.45
CA ARG A 52 -10.32 3.64 12.72
C ARG A 52 -9.42 3.55 11.48
N VAL A 53 -9.50 2.46 10.74
CA VAL A 53 -8.73 2.28 9.50
C VAL A 53 -9.27 3.19 8.39
N PHE A 54 -10.58 3.43 8.31
CA PHE A 54 -11.14 4.44 7.40
C PHE A 54 -10.63 5.86 7.69
N TYR A 55 -10.41 6.20 8.97
CA TYR A 55 -9.78 7.49 9.32
C TYR A 55 -8.34 7.57 8.77
N LEU A 56 -7.53 6.51 8.90
CA LEU A 56 -6.19 6.48 8.30
C LEU A 56 -6.24 6.59 6.77
N ARG A 57 -7.20 5.90 6.15
CA ARG A 57 -7.43 5.99 4.71
C ARG A 57 -7.80 7.40 4.27
N GLU A 58 -8.54 8.14 5.09
CA GLU A 58 -8.91 9.53 4.80
C GLU A 58 -7.68 10.43 4.65
N ILE A 59 -6.67 10.28 5.53
CA ILE A 59 -5.40 11.00 5.42
C ILE A 59 -4.74 10.73 4.05
N VAL A 60 -4.70 9.47 3.62
CA VAL A 60 -4.13 9.09 2.32
C VAL A 60 -4.93 9.71 1.17
N MET A 61 -6.26 9.70 1.25
CA MET A 61 -7.12 10.31 0.21
C MET A 61 -6.94 11.83 0.13
N GLU A 62 -6.73 12.51 1.23
CA GLU A 62 -6.41 13.93 1.25
C GLU A 62 -5.05 14.22 0.61
N LEU A 63 -4.02 13.38 0.87
CA LEU A 63 -2.72 13.48 0.21
C LEU A 63 -2.84 13.28 -1.30
N LEU A 64 -3.57 12.27 -1.75
CA LEU A 64 -3.83 12.04 -3.18
C LEU A 64 -4.56 13.22 -3.83
N ASN A 65 -5.54 13.81 -3.12
CA ASN A 65 -6.22 15.02 -3.57
C ASN A 65 -5.29 16.24 -3.62
N MET A 66 -4.42 16.41 -2.64
CA MET A 66 -3.42 17.48 -2.62
C MET A 66 -2.47 17.39 -3.82
N ILE A 67 -2.02 16.17 -4.18
CA ILE A 67 -1.08 15.92 -5.27
C ILE A 67 -1.80 15.98 -6.62
N GLY A 68 -2.81 15.13 -6.82
CA GLY A 68 -3.46 14.90 -8.12
C GLY A 68 -4.72 15.73 -8.36
N GLY A 69 -5.28 16.32 -7.30
CA GLY A 69 -6.53 17.09 -7.37
C GLY A 69 -7.80 16.26 -7.38
N ASN A 70 -7.68 14.97 -7.05
CA ASN A 70 -8.81 14.06 -6.88
C ASN A 70 -8.45 13.03 -5.82
N ARG A 71 -9.45 12.58 -5.04
CA ARG A 71 -9.29 11.66 -3.92
C ARG A 71 -9.07 10.20 -4.35
N VAL A 72 -9.53 9.83 -5.56
CA VAL A 72 -9.55 8.44 -6.04
C VAL A 72 -8.93 8.30 -7.44
N GLN A 73 -9.22 9.23 -8.37
CA GLN A 73 -8.74 9.18 -9.76
C GLN A 73 -7.83 10.38 -10.04
N TYR A 74 -6.63 10.36 -9.54
CA TYR A 74 -5.70 11.49 -9.54
C TYR A 74 -4.91 11.68 -10.83
N GLY A 75 -4.85 10.68 -11.73
CA GLY A 75 -4.30 10.79 -13.08
C GLY A 75 -2.96 11.54 -13.18
N CYS A 76 -2.02 11.29 -12.28
CA CYS A 76 -0.79 12.06 -12.14
C CYS A 76 0.20 11.80 -13.29
N SER A 77 0.38 10.53 -13.67
CA SER A 77 1.37 10.11 -14.66
C SER A 77 0.90 10.45 -16.10
N VAL A 78 1.78 11.07 -16.88
CA VAL A 78 1.64 11.34 -18.31
C VAL A 78 2.89 10.90 -19.05
N ILE A 79 2.83 10.68 -20.37
CA ILE A 79 4.00 10.33 -21.16
C ILE A 79 5.03 11.46 -21.05
N GLY A 80 6.27 11.12 -20.69
CA GLY A 80 7.37 12.06 -20.48
C GLY A 80 7.45 12.64 -19.06
N GLY A 81 6.60 12.21 -18.11
CA GLY A 81 6.72 12.68 -16.73
C GLY A 81 5.41 12.69 -15.94
N VAL A 82 5.16 13.76 -15.19
CA VAL A 82 3.97 13.99 -14.40
C VAL A 82 3.27 15.28 -14.83
N ARG A 83 1.97 15.38 -14.54
CA ARG A 83 1.25 16.63 -14.79
C ARG A 83 1.81 17.76 -13.92
N PRO A 84 1.85 19.02 -14.40
CA PRO A 84 2.38 20.16 -13.62
C PRO A 84 1.72 20.33 -12.26
N ARG A 85 0.44 19.98 -12.12
CA ARG A 85 -0.29 20.02 -10.84
C ARG A 85 0.27 19.03 -9.82
N CYS A 86 0.85 17.91 -10.26
CA CYS A 86 1.37 16.86 -9.40
C CYS A 86 2.78 17.14 -8.88
N GLU A 87 3.38 18.28 -9.26
CA GLU A 87 4.65 18.73 -8.71
C GLU A 87 4.54 18.98 -7.20
N LEU A 88 5.56 18.52 -6.46
CA LEU A 88 5.63 18.64 -5.02
C LEU A 88 6.58 19.79 -4.63
N ASP A 89 6.02 20.91 -4.20
CA ASP A 89 6.77 21.99 -3.58
C ASP A 89 7.15 21.65 -2.13
N SER A 90 8.00 22.49 -1.51
CA SER A 90 8.48 22.26 -0.14
C SER A 90 7.34 22.16 0.88
N LYS A 91 6.25 22.93 0.72
CA LYS A 91 5.11 22.91 1.63
C LYS A 91 4.32 21.60 1.53
N ARG A 92 4.16 21.08 0.31
CA ARG A 92 3.50 19.79 0.08
C ARG A 92 4.34 18.62 0.59
N LEU A 93 5.68 18.70 0.44
CA LEU A 93 6.60 17.71 1.01
C LEU A 93 6.57 17.70 2.53
N GLU A 94 6.57 18.88 3.18
CA GLU A 94 6.44 19.01 4.64
C GLU A 94 5.12 18.40 5.14
N ARG A 95 4.01 18.70 4.46
CA ARG A 95 2.71 18.08 4.79
C ARG A 95 2.76 16.56 4.61
N LEU A 96 3.32 16.08 3.51
CA LEU A 96 3.48 14.64 3.25
C LEU A 96 4.25 13.95 4.37
N ALA A 97 5.37 14.52 4.82
CA ALA A 97 6.17 13.97 5.91
C ALA A 97 5.38 13.89 7.22
N ASN A 98 4.68 14.97 7.60
CA ASN A 98 3.87 15.02 8.82
C ASN A 98 2.71 14.00 8.76
N ASP A 99 2.06 13.86 7.61
CA ASP A 99 0.96 12.91 7.44
C ASP A 99 1.47 11.45 7.44
N MET A 100 2.73 11.19 6.98
CA MET A 100 3.37 9.87 7.11
C MET A 100 3.62 9.50 8.58
N ASP A 101 4.03 10.45 9.42
CA ASP A 101 4.21 10.22 10.86
C ASP A 101 2.88 9.86 11.54
N ALA A 102 1.82 10.60 11.24
CA ALA A 102 0.48 10.33 11.76
C ALA A 102 -0.06 8.97 11.29
N LEU A 103 0.20 8.58 10.03
CA LEU A 103 -0.19 7.28 9.49
C LEU A 103 0.55 6.13 10.18
N GLU A 104 1.86 6.25 10.41
CA GLU A 104 2.65 5.23 11.09
C GLU A 104 2.21 5.03 12.54
N GLU A 105 1.98 6.12 13.28
CA GLU A 105 1.48 6.07 14.65
C GLU A 105 0.10 5.40 14.71
N GLY A 106 -0.84 5.83 13.85
CA GLY A 106 -2.19 5.29 13.81
C GLY A 106 -2.25 3.82 13.37
N LEU A 107 -1.39 3.43 12.42
CA LEU A 107 -1.27 2.04 11.97
C LEU A 107 -0.65 1.16 13.05
N THR A 108 0.35 1.66 13.76
CA THR A 108 0.99 0.94 14.89
C THR A 108 -0.03 0.68 16.01
N ASP A 109 -0.81 1.68 16.39
CA ASP A 109 -1.85 1.52 17.40
C ASP A 109 -2.95 0.54 16.91
N PHE A 110 -3.35 0.61 15.64
CA PHE A 110 -4.28 -0.36 15.05
C PHE A 110 -3.73 -1.78 15.13
N VAL A 111 -2.50 -2.03 14.66
CA VAL A 111 -1.90 -3.37 14.65
C VAL A 111 -1.76 -3.93 16.07
N ASN A 112 -1.30 -3.14 17.03
CA ASN A 112 -1.15 -3.56 18.41
C ASN A 112 -2.49 -3.97 19.05
N ARG A 113 -3.54 -3.18 18.84
CA ARG A 113 -4.88 -3.49 19.37
C ARG A 113 -5.51 -4.67 18.65
N PHE A 114 -5.38 -4.71 17.31
CA PHE A 114 -5.94 -5.78 16.50
C PHE A 114 -5.34 -7.13 16.87
N THR A 115 -4.03 -7.22 17.05
CA THR A 115 -3.34 -8.47 17.41
C THR A 115 -3.52 -8.88 18.87
N SER A 116 -3.80 -7.94 19.77
CA SER A 116 -4.07 -8.22 21.19
C SER A 116 -5.49 -8.67 21.46
N ASP A 117 -6.42 -8.51 20.52
CA ASP A 117 -7.80 -8.99 20.66
C ASP A 117 -7.88 -10.51 20.42
N SER A 118 -7.86 -11.27 21.51
CA SER A 118 -7.88 -12.74 21.46
C SER A 118 -9.16 -13.33 20.85
N ILE A 119 -10.30 -12.66 21.01
CA ILE A 119 -11.57 -13.09 20.42
C ILE A 119 -11.51 -12.92 18.91
N LEU A 120 -11.07 -11.76 18.44
CA LEU A 120 -10.92 -11.50 17.02
C LEU A 120 -9.91 -12.46 16.39
N MET A 121 -8.74 -12.63 17.03
CA MET A 121 -7.71 -13.55 16.55
C MET A 121 -8.20 -14.98 16.43
N SER A 122 -8.99 -15.48 17.39
CA SER A 122 -9.57 -16.83 17.33
C SER A 122 -10.56 -17.03 16.17
N ARG A 123 -11.18 -15.96 15.68
CA ARG A 123 -12.16 -16.00 14.58
C ARG A 123 -11.52 -15.98 13.20
N ILE A 124 -10.26 -15.58 13.06
CA ILE A 124 -9.58 -15.39 11.77
C ILE A 124 -8.36 -16.29 11.58
N THR A 125 -7.83 -16.87 12.66
CA THR A 125 -6.68 -17.79 12.59
C THR A 125 -7.15 -19.17 12.13
N GLY A 126 -6.48 -19.70 11.09
CA GLY A 126 -6.79 -21.00 10.50
C GLY A 126 -8.09 -21.04 9.68
N ILE A 127 -8.70 -19.89 9.42
CA ILE A 127 -9.93 -19.78 8.63
C ILE A 127 -9.61 -19.29 7.22
N GLY A 128 -10.25 -19.90 6.21
CA GLY A 128 -10.08 -19.49 4.80
C GLY A 128 -8.67 -19.75 4.26
N VAL A 129 -8.01 -20.78 4.74
CA VAL A 129 -6.62 -21.10 4.39
C VAL A 129 -6.48 -21.39 2.89
N LEU A 130 -5.62 -20.64 2.23
CA LEU A 130 -5.16 -20.88 0.87
C LEU A 130 -3.75 -21.53 0.93
N PRO A 131 -3.60 -22.81 0.69
CA PRO A 131 -2.29 -23.45 0.68
C PRO A 131 -1.41 -22.90 -0.45
N GLN A 132 -0.10 -22.70 -0.17
CA GLN A 132 0.86 -22.16 -1.14
C GLN A 132 0.84 -22.88 -2.51
N LYS A 133 0.81 -24.21 -2.51
CA LYS A 133 0.72 -25.01 -3.76
C LYS A 133 -0.53 -24.67 -4.57
N GLN A 134 -1.64 -24.40 -3.89
CA GLN A 134 -2.89 -24.07 -4.56
C GLN A 134 -2.88 -22.63 -5.06
N ALA A 135 -2.29 -21.69 -4.30
CA ALA A 135 -2.09 -20.31 -4.72
C ALA A 135 -1.27 -20.23 -6.01
N ILE A 136 -0.17 -20.98 -6.11
CA ILE A 136 0.67 -21.05 -7.31
C ILE A 136 -0.11 -21.68 -8.48
N LYS A 137 -0.86 -22.77 -8.25
CA LYS A 137 -1.66 -23.44 -9.30
C LYS A 137 -2.75 -22.55 -9.88
N LEU A 138 -3.32 -21.66 -9.05
CA LEU A 138 -4.39 -20.72 -9.43
C LEU A 138 -3.83 -19.38 -9.95
N ASP A 139 -2.51 -19.26 -10.07
CA ASP A 139 -1.83 -18.03 -10.50
C ASP A 139 -2.22 -16.80 -9.65
N VAL A 140 -2.37 -17.01 -8.34
CA VAL A 140 -2.65 -15.91 -7.38
C VAL A 140 -1.47 -14.97 -7.36
N SER A 141 -1.73 -13.66 -7.30
CA SER A 141 -0.69 -12.63 -7.29
C SER A 141 -0.86 -11.65 -6.12
N GLY A 142 0.17 -10.82 -5.92
CA GLY A 142 0.16 -9.72 -4.96
C GLY A 142 0.10 -10.16 -3.48
N PRO A 143 -0.54 -9.36 -2.61
CA PRO A 143 -0.55 -9.61 -1.16
C PRO A 143 -1.11 -10.98 -0.76
N SER A 144 -2.12 -11.49 -1.48
CA SER A 144 -2.70 -12.80 -1.19
C SER A 144 -1.74 -13.96 -1.49
N LEU A 145 -0.86 -13.82 -2.48
CA LEU A 145 0.22 -14.79 -2.72
C LEU A 145 1.27 -14.72 -1.61
N ARG A 146 1.70 -13.50 -1.23
CA ARG A 146 2.69 -13.32 -0.17
C ARG A 146 2.18 -13.78 1.21
N ALA A 147 0.86 -13.74 1.42
CA ALA A 147 0.25 -14.30 2.62
C ALA A 147 0.42 -15.83 2.75
N THR A 148 0.82 -16.54 1.68
CA THR A 148 1.09 -17.99 1.67
C THR A 148 2.57 -18.36 1.73
N GLY A 149 3.47 -17.40 2.00
CA GLY A 149 4.91 -17.61 2.13
C GLY A 149 5.71 -17.47 0.82
N VAL A 150 5.07 -17.11 -0.29
CA VAL A 150 5.79 -16.88 -1.56
C VAL A 150 6.43 -15.49 -1.55
N VAL A 151 7.75 -15.46 -1.65
CA VAL A 151 8.53 -14.22 -1.73
C VAL A 151 8.53 -13.70 -3.16
N TYR A 152 7.53 -12.90 -3.49
CA TYR A 152 7.43 -12.25 -4.81
C TYR A 152 6.78 -10.88 -4.69
N ASP A 153 7.49 -9.83 -5.10
CA ASP A 153 6.97 -8.47 -5.18
C ASP A 153 7.39 -7.83 -6.50
N LEU A 154 6.42 -7.29 -7.23
CA LEU A 154 6.65 -6.66 -8.53
C LEU A 154 7.60 -5.46 -8.45
N ARG A 155 7.65 -4.77 -7.31
CA ARG A 155 8.55 -3.63 -7.08
C ARG A 155 10.03 -3.99 -7.29
N THR A 156 10.43 -5.22 -6.95
CA THR A 156 11.81 -5.70 -7.15
C THR A 156 12.20 -5.93 -8.62
N THR A 157 11.24 -5.88 -9.53
CA THR A 157 11.49 -5.98 -10.98
C THR A 157 11.46 -4.63 -11.68
N MET A 158 11.25 -3.56 -10.93
CA MET A 158 11.11 -2.20 -11.44
C MET A 158 12.33 -1.38 -11.03
N SER A 159 13.17 -0.99 -11.99
CA SER A 159 14.41 -0.23 -11.76
C SER A 159 14.18 1.10 -11.02
N GLU A 160 12.98 1.67 -11.09
CA GLU A 160 12.63 2.88 -10.35
C GLU A 160 12.63 2.68 -8.82
N TYR A 161 12.51 1.43 -8.36
CA TYR A 161 12.59 1.09 -6.93
C TYR A 161 14.01 0.75 -6.46
N ASP A 162 15.00 0.62 -7.35
CA ASP A 162 16.40 0.29 -6.98
C ASP A 162 17.02 1.23 -5.94
N PRO A 163 16.73 2.56 -5.94
CA PRO A 163 17.26 3.47 -4.93
C PRO A 163 16.68 3.30 -3.54
N PHE A 164 15.56 2.57 -3.38
CA PHE A 164 14.80 2.49 -2.13
C PHE A 164 15.12 1.22 -1.35
N ASP A 165 15.32 1.37 -0.03
CA ASP A 165 15.48 0.24 0.88
C ASP A 165 14.11 -0.17 1.45
N PHE A 166 13.60 -1.33 1.04
CA PHE A 166 12.36 -1.91 1.57
C PHE A 166 12.43 -3.43 1.63
N ASN A 167 11.60 -4.02 2.49
CA ASN A 167 11.51 -5.47 2.65
C ASN A 167 10.29 -6.03 1.92
N ILE A 168 10.44 -7.22 1.33
CA ILE A 168 9.29 -7.99 0.87
C ILE A 168 8.65 -8.64 2.10
N ILE A 169 7.47 -8.17 2.46
CA ILE A 169 6.70 -8.76 3.57
C ILE A 169 6.03 -10.04 3.10
N THR A 170 6.10 -11.09 3.91
CA THR A 170 5.40 -12.36 3.71
C THR A 170 4.77 -12.85 5.00
N GLN A 171 3.75 -13.69 4.87
CA GLN A 171 3.14 -14.49 5.94
C GLN A 171 3.10 -15.94 5.47
N GLU A 172 2.92 -16.91 6.35
CA GLU A 172 3.07 -18.34 5.98
C GLU A 172 1.74 -19.11 5.98
N ASP A 173 0.78 -18.70 6.82
CA ASP A 173 -0.43 -19.50 7.08
C ASP A 173 -1.47 -19.45 5.95
N GLY A 174 -1.45 -18.43 5.10
CA GLY A 174 -2.40 -18.25 3.99
C GLY A 174 -3.85 -18.06 4.41
N ASP A 175 -4.13 -17.86 5.70
CA ASP A 175 -5.45 -17.67 6.29
C ASP A 175 -5.93 -16.21 6.25
N VAL A 176 -7.10 -15.93 6.81
CA VAL A 176 -7.65 -14.58 6.88
C VAL A 176 -6.75 -13.65 7.69
N LYS A 177 -6.19 -14.14 8.83
CA LYS A 177 -5.24 -13.39 9.65
C LYS A 177 -4.01 -12.98 8.82
N SER A 178 -3.39 -13.93 8.12
CA SER A 178 -2.22 -13.69 7.27
C SER A 178 -2.51 -12.67 6.17
N ASN A 179 -3.69 -12.73 5.56
CA ASN A 179 -4.11 -11.78 4.53
C ASN A 179 -4.31 -10.34 5.05
N LEU A 180 -4.84 -10.18 6.26
CA LEU A 180 -5.01 -8.88 6.91
C LEU A 180 -3.64 -8.34 7.37
N MET A 181 -2.86 -9.16 8.10
CA MET A 181 -1.55 -8.78 8.61
C MET A 181 -0.57 -8.45 7.49
N MET A 182 -0.60 -9.19 6.38
CA MET A 182 0.22 -8.92 5.21
C MET A 182 0.07 -7.48 4.73
N ARG A 183 -1.17 -6.99 4.60
CA ARG A 183 -1.45 -5.63 4.13
C ARG A 183 -1.10 -4.57 5.17
N ALA A 184 -1.35 -4.85 6.45
CA ALA A 184 -0.96 -3.94 7.53
C ALA A 184 0.57 -3.74 7.58
N LEU A 185 1.33 -4.84 7.53
CA LEU A 185 2.80 -4.78 7.56
C LEU A 185 3.39 -4.17 6.28
N GLU A 186 2.84 -4.49 5.10
CA GLU A 186 3.27 -3.88 3.84
C GLU A 186 2.99 -2.36 3.80
N SER A 187 1.98 -1.90 4.53
CA SER A 187 1.71 -0.45 4.65
C SER A 187 2.85 0.30 5.35
N PHE A 188 3.55 -0.31 6.31
CA PHE A 188 4.75 0.29 6.90
C PHE A 188 5.88 0.43 5.89
N GLU A 189 6.08 -0.56 5.03
CA GLU A 189 7.09 -0.47 3.97
C GLU A 189 6.74 0.63 2.96
N SER A 190 5.46 0.80 2.61
CA SER A 190 5.02 1.91 1.75
C SER A 190 5.29 3.27 2.39
N ILE A 191 5.02 3.44 3.69
CA ILE A 191 5.35 4.67 4.44
C ILE A 191 6.87 4.90 4.43
N LYS A 192 7.67 3.84 4.65
CA LYS A 192 9.14 3.90 4.61
C LYS A 192 9.65 4.36 3.24
N ILE A 193 9.12 3.82 2.14
CA ILE A 193 9.50 4.22 0.78
C ILE A 193 9.18 5.70 0.52
N ILE A 194 8.00 6.16 0.93
CA ILE A 194 7.58 7.55 0.73
C ILE A 194 8.49 8.54 1.48
N ARG A 195 9.06 8.15 2.61
CA ARG A 195 9.99 9.00 3.41
C ARG A 195 11.40 9.07 2.86
N GLN A 196 11.85 8.12 2.08
CA GLN A 196 13.17 8.10 1.42
C GLN A 196 13.21 9.04 0.22
#